data_3446d465dbb1205647a9251b8aed55f2
#
_entry.id   3446d465dbb1205647a9251b8aed55f2
#
_cell.length_a   1.000
_cell.length_b   1.000
_cell.length_c   1.000
_cell.angle_alpha   90.00
_cell.angle_beta   90.00
_cell.angle_gamma   90.00
#
_symmetry.space_group_name_H-M   'P 1'
#
loop_
_entity.id
_entity.type
_entity.pdbx_description
1 polymer ?
#
loop_
_entity_poly.entity_id
_entity_poly.type
_entity_poly.pdbx_seq_one_letter_code
_entity_poly.pdbx_strand_id
1 'polypeptide(L)'
;MKMAGTEELDHVYLVDGSAYIFRAFHALPPMTRADGTPVNAVYGFANMLTKLVEDSDADFLAVIFDTARKTFRSDIYPEYKAHRPPAPEELIPQFDLIREATRAYSLPCLELAGFEADDLIATYARHAVEQGFDVTIVSSDKDLMQLVGPGVRMMDPMKNKFIGLDEVVEKFGVAPNRVVDVQALLGDSTDNVPGIKGIGEAPAAQLINEFGSLDELFEAAKDPEAVKAMAIGKADACKARIYELAGREFSIGSTKQLKEVLIDELKLPVPNDKKTGKPTTNAAAMNHLAAKGHEIAQKIIDYRFYSKVNTSFADLVHNEQEIADISRQLVTLRADVPVDHKIAEFQKKRPDPEILIPFLEEQGFKTLLSRARSEFGVEEVVSTPDTETAPGDAAYELVQDEDALKEWIAAAEAVGVVAFDTETSSLDSMQADLVGLSLSVKGGTACYVPLAHVAAGGAAEGELDLGDDAAPKAAAPKQIDFDTAIALLKPMLEDPGVLKVGQNIKYDMQVMARYGIEIAPVDDTMVLSYVLE
;
A
#
# COMPACT_ATOMS: atom_id res chain seq x y z
N MET A 1 15.63 40.89 1.41
CA MET A 1 16.46 40.49 0.27
C MET A 1 16.22 38.98 0.14
N LYS A 2 15.18 38.56 -0.63
CA LYS A 2 14.88 37.15 -0.90
C LYS A 2 16.02 36.60 -1.75
N MET A 3 16.64 35.52 -1.32
CA MET A 3 17.57 34.78 -2.14
C MET A 3 16.83 34.23 -3.35
N ALA A 4 17.47 34.29 -4.54
CA ALA A 4 16.91 33.80 -5.79
C ALA A 4 16.50 32.34 -5.63
N GLY A 5 15.22 32.06 -5.85
CA GLY A 5 14.64 30.73 -5.74
C GLY A 5 15.18 29.79 -6.81
N THR A 6 15.41 28.57 -6.44
CA THR A 6 15.17 27.44 -7.35
C THR A 6 13.71 27.55 -7.77
N GLU A 7 13.44 27.78 -9.05
CA GLU A 7 12.08 27.61 -9.59
C GLU A 7 11.72 26.17 -9.26
N GLU A 8 10.71 26.00 -8.40
CA GLU A 8 10.12 24.70 -8.13
C GLU A 8 9.47 24.28 -9.44
N LEU A 9 9.91 23.17 -10.02
CA LEU A 9 9.34 22.67 -11.27
C LEU A 9 7.91 22.19 -11.02
N ASP A 10 7.00 22.49 -11.92
CA ASP A 10 5.65 21.95 -11.87
C ASP A 10 5.69 20.41 -11.87
N HIS A 11 4.84 19.77 -11.11
CA HIS A 11 4.89 18.35 -10.81
C HIS A 11 3.73 17.57 -11.45
N VAL A 12 4.07 16.55 -12.23
CA VAL A 12 3.11 15.67 -12.92
C VAL A 12 3.01 14.32 -12.20
N TYR A 13 1.81 13.94 -11.81
CA TYR A 13 1.49 12.61 -11.30
C TYR A 13 0.80 11.76 -12.36
N LEU A 14 1.40 10.62 -12.70
CA LEU A 14 0.86 9.63 -13.62
C LEU A 14 0.48 8.38 -12.83
N VAL A 15 -0.81 8.11 -12.74
CA VAL A 15 -1.36 7.05 -11.90
C VAL A 15 -1.68 5.83 -12.75
N ASP A 16 -1.08 4.70 -12.41
CA ASP A 16 -1.43 3.39 -12.97
C ASP A 16 -2.75 2.91 -12.36
N GLY A 17 -3.85 3.21 -13.04
CA GLY A 17 -5.19 2.85 -12.61
C GLY A 17 -5.43 1.35 -12.63
N SER A 18 -4.86 0.64 -13.60
CA SER A 18 -5.05 -0.80 -13.77
C SER A 18 -4.49 -1.62 -12.60
N ALA A 19 -3.29 -1.27 -12.13
CA ALA A 19 -2.69 -1.93 -10.97
C ALA A 19 -3.53 -1.77 -9.69
N TYR A 20 -4.20 -0.62 -9.54
CA TYR A 20 -5.05 -0.33 -8.39
C TYR A 20 -6.35 -1.11 -8.37
N ILE A 21 -6.96 -1.36 -9.53
CA ILE A 21 -8.26 -2.03 -9.64
C ILE A 21 -8.24 -3.40 -8.97
N PHE A 22 -7.35 -4.28 -9.42
CA PHE A 22 -7.27 -5.64 -8.87
C PHE A 22 -6.92 -5.64 -7.39
N ARG A 23 -6.09 -4.70 -6.98
CA ARG A 23 -5.69 -4.56 -5.60
C ARG A 23 -6.84 -4.11 -4.70
N ALA A 24 -7.59 -3.08 -5.10
CA ALA A 24 -8.77 -2.63 -4.37
C ALA A 24 -9.81 -3.76 -4.23
N PHE A 25 -10.01 -4.52 -5.31
CA PHE A 25 -10.93 -5.65 -5.32
C PHE A 25 -10.56 -6.73 -4.28
N HIS A 26 -9.28 -7.09 -4.19
CA HIS A 26 -8.84 -8.16 -3.28
C HIS A 26 -8.57 -7.69 -1.84
N ALA A 27 -8.39 -6.40 -1.61
CA ALA A 27 -8.09 -5.86 -0.28
C ALA A 27 -9.34 -5.60 0.56
N LEU A 28 -10.49 -5.45 -0.07
CA LEU A 28 -11.74 -5.10 0.60
C LEU A 28 -12.72 -6.27 0.56
N PRO A 29 -13.55 -6.42 1.60
CA PRO A 29 -14.64 -7.39 1.57
C PRO A 29 -15.61 -7.07 0.43
N PRO A 30 -16.41 -8.03 -0.03
CA PRO A 30 -17.47 -7.78 -0.99
C PRO A 30 -18.40 -6.66 -0.50
N MET A 31 -18.67 -5.68 -1.37
CA MET A 31 -19.61 -4.59 -1.14
C MET A 31 -20.51 -4.48 -2.36
N THR A 32 -21.78 -4.25 -2.13
CA THR A 32 -22.78 -4.06 -3.19
C THR A 32 -23.57 -2.78 -2.95
N ARG A 33 -23.99 -2.12 -4.00
CA ARG A 33 -25.00 -1.05 -3.90
C ARG A 33 -26.42 -1.64 -3.88
N ALA A 34 -27.44 -0.81 -3.67
CA ALA A 34 -28.83 -1.23 -3.46
C ALA A 34 -29.42 -2.11 -4.58
N ASP A 35 -28.92 -2.01 -5.81
CA ASP A 35 -29.34 -2.82 -6.95
C ASP A 35 -28.59 -4.16 -7.07
N GLY A 36 -27.68 -4.46 -6.14
CA GLY A 36 -26.86 -5.66 -6.13
C GLY A 36 -25.56 -5.57 -6.94
N THR A 37 -25.24 -4.42 -7.54
CA THR A 37 -23.99 -4.24 -8.29
C THR A 37 -22.79 -4.24 -7.34
N PRO A 38 -21.75 -5.07 -7.57
CA PRO A 38 -20.53 -5.04 -6.78
C PRO A 38 -19.78 -3.71 -6.92
N VAL A 39 -19.31 -3.14 -5.81
CA VAL A 39 -18.65 -1.81 -5.79
C VAL A 39 -17.43 -1.72 -4.85
N ASN A 40 -16.95 -2.84 -4.31
CA ASN A 40 -15.79 -2.83 -3.39
C ASN A 40 -14.52 -2.27 -4.05
N ALA A 41 -14.23 -2.64 -5.31
CA ALA A 41 -13.09 -2.08 -6.04
C ALA A 41 -13.28 -0.59 -6.33
N VAL A 42 -14.51 -0.17 -6.69
CA VAL A 42 -14.85 1.25 -6.92
C VAL A 42 -14.63 2.06 -5.64
N TYR A 43 -15.08 1.54 -4.50
CA TYR A 43 -14.90 2.20 -3.20
C TYR A 43 -13.42 2.36 -2.84
N GLY A 44 -12.65 1.28 -2.97
CA GLY A 44 -11.20 1.33 -2.70
C GLY A 44 -10.47 2.30 -3.62
N PHE A 45 -10.87 2.32 -4.89
CA PHE A 45 -10.31 3.22 -5.89
C PHE A 45 -10.68 4.69 -5.61
N ALA A 46 -11.94 4.97 -5.27
CA ALA A 46 -12.39 6.31 -4.90
C ALA A 46 -11.66 6.85 -3.65
N ASN A 47 -11.44 6.01 -2.64
CA ASN A 47 -10.63 6.38 -1.46
C ASN A 47 -9.19 6.74 -1.85
N MET A 48 -8.58 6.00 -2.78
CA MET A 48 -7.25 6.32 -3.29
C MET A 48 -7.25 7.66 -4.04
N LEU A 49 -8.23 7.91 -4.91
CA LEU A 49 -8.35 9.19 -5.62
C LEU A 49 -8.51 10.36 -4.67
N THR A 50 -9.38 10.22 -3.66
CA THR A 50 -9.55 11.23 -2.61
C THR A 50 -8.20 11.60 -1.99
N LYS A 51 -7.46 10.59 -1.55
CA LYS A 51 -6.14 10.80 -0.94
C LYS A 51 -5.14 11.44 -1.90
N LEU A 52 -5.10 11.00 -3.16
CA LEU A 52 -4.19 11.58 -4.16
C LEU A 52 -4.53 13.04 -4.48
N VAL A 53 -5.82 13.38 -4.58
CA VAL A 53 -6.25 14.77 -4.85
C VAL A 53 -5.91 15.69 -3.69
N GLU A 54 -6.09 15.23 -2.45
CA GLU A 54 -5.88 16.04 -1.25
C GLU A 54 -4.41 16.13 -0.82
N ASP A 55 -3.71 15.00 -0.77
CA ASP A 55 -2.40 14.89 -0.11
C ASP A 55 -1.22 15.08 -1.08
N SER A 56 -1.42 15.00 -2.41
CA SER A 56 -0.30 15.13 -3.36
C SER A 56 0.08 16.57 -3.66
N ASP A 57 1.37 16.80 -3.85
CA ASP A 57 1.97 18.04 -4.36
C ASP A 57 1.87 18.16 -5.89
N ALA A 58 0.95 17.43 -6.52
CA ALA A 58 0.77 17.43 -7.96
C ALA A 58 0.11 18.73 -8.45
N ASP A 59 0.70 19.35 -9.47
CA ASP A 59 0.07 20.42 -10.26
C ASP A 59 -0.76 19.82 -11.40
N PHE A 60 -0.30 18.67 -11.91
CA PHE A 60 -0.93 17.90 -12.99
C PHE A 60 -1.10 16.45 -12.55
N LEU A 61 -2.28 15.87 -12.80
CA LEU A 61 -2.57 14.48 -12.42
C LEU A 61 -3.42 13.82 -13.49
N ALA A 62 -3.04 12.63 -13.94
CA ALA A 62 -3.81 11.80 -14.85
C ALA A 62 -3.82 10.34 -14.39
N VAL A 63 -4.94 9.65 -14.64
CA VAL A 63 -5.10 8.23 -14.35
C VAL A 63 -5.16 7.47 -15.68
N ILE A 64 -4.31 6.46 -15.80
CA ILE A 64 -4.12 5.71 -17.04
C ILE A 64 -4.60 4.27 -16.85
N PHE A 65 -5.36 3.74 -17.82
CA PHE A 65 -5.96 2.42 -17.77
C PHE A 65 -5.60 1.58 -18.99
N ASP A 66 -5.60 0.26 -18.82
CA ASP A 66 -5.62 -0.68 -19.94
C ASP A 66 -7.02 -0.73 -20.56
N THR A 67 -7.09 -0.79 -21.88
CA THR A 67 -8.35 -0.96 -22.63
C THR A 67 -8.72 -2.40 -22.85
N ALA A 68 -7.73 -3.26 -23.11
CA ALA A 68 -7.94 -4.65 -23.50
C ALA A 68 -6.72 -5.52 -23.16
N ARG A 69 -6.94 -6.84 -23.21
CA ARG A 69 -5.85 -7.82 -22.98
C ARG A 69 -4.88 -7.94 -24.15
N LYS A 70 -5.34 -7.64 -25.38
CA LYS A 70 -4.50 -7.75 -26.58
C LYS A 70 -3.85 -6.41 -26.87
N THR A 71 -2.54 -6.43 -26.93
CA THR A 71 -1.70 -5.30 -27.30
C THR A 71 -0.70 -5.75 -28.37
N PHE A 72 0.11 -4.85 -28.90
CA PHE A 72 1.16 -5.18 -29.87
C PHE A 72 2.11 -6.29 -29.37
N ARG A 73 2.24 -6.47 -28.02
CA ARG A 73 3.06 -7.54 -27.44
C ARG A 73 2.50 -8.93 -27.75
N SER A 74 1.18 -9.06 -27.86
CA SER A 74 0.55 -10.33 -28.27
C SER A 74 0.84 -10.70 -29.74
N ASP A 75 1.15 -9.71 -30.58
CA ASP A 75 1.56 -9.96 -31.96
C ASP A 75 3.04 -10.39 -32.05
N ILE A 76 3.89 -9.87 -31.14
CA ILE A 76 5.31 -10.29 -31.02
C ILE A 76 5.39 -11.71 -30.46
N TYR A 77 4.65 -11.99 -29.39
CA TYR A 77 4.67 -13.27 -28.68
C TYR A 77 3.26 -13.64 -28.21
N PRO A 78 2.58 -14.56 -28.91
CA PRO A 78 1.18 -14.92 -28.62
C PRO A 78 0.95 -15.46 -27.20
N GLU A 79 1.98 -16.04 -26.58
CA GLU A 79 1.91 -16.55 -25.22
C GLU A 79 2.01 -15.46 -24.13
N TYR A 80 2.30 -14.20 -24.51
CA TYR A 80 2.39 -13.06 -23.57
C TYR A 80 1.06 -12.88 -22.84
N LYS A 81 1.09 -12.93 -21.50
CA LYS A 81 -0.07 -12.87 -20.60
C LYS A 81 -1.20 -13.88 -20.88
N ALA A 82 -0.98 -14.89 -21.76
CA ALA A 82 -2.02 -15.83 -22.21
C ALA A 82 -2.55 -16.72 -21.06
N HIS A 83 -1.72 -17.00 -20.07
CA HIS A 83 -2.09 -17.84 -18.91
C HIS A 83 -2.84 -17.08 -17.81
N ARG A 84 -2.94 -15.73 -17.87
CA ARG A 84 -3.66 -14.93 -16.88
C ARG A 84 -5.16 -15.31 -16.90
N PRO A 85 -5.77 -15.65 -15.73
CA PRO A 85 -7.18 -15.97 -15.67
C PRO A 85 -8.04 -14.76 -16.10
N PRO A 86 -9.30 -14.98 -16.51
CA PRO A 86 -10.24 -13.88 -16.70
C PRO A 86 -10.42 -13.10 -15.41
N ALA A 87 -10.84 -11.82 -15.53
CA ALA A 87 -11.22 -11.05 -14.36
C ALA A 87 -12.40 -11.75 -13.63
N PRO A 88 -12.44 -11.69 -12.28
CA PRO A 88 -13.60 -12.15 -11.53
C PRO A 88 -14.89 -11.54 -12.07
N GLU A 89 -15.98 -12.31 -12.08
CA GLU A 89 -17.27 -11.84 -12.62
C GLU A 89 -17.77 -10.59 -11.88
N GLU A 90 -17.56 -10.54 -10.58
CA GLU A 90 -17.91 -9.40 -9.72
C GLU A 90 -17.06 -8.14 -10.00
N LEU A 91 -15.88 -8.29 -10.59
CA LEU A 91 -15.04 -7.15 -10.95
C LEU A 91 -15.41 -6.53 -12.30
N ILE A 92 -15.99 -7.31 -13.21
CA ILE A 92 -16.29 -6.86 -14.58
C ILE A 92 -17.12 -5.57 -14.60
N PRO A 93 -18.27 -5.47 -13.90
CA PRO A 93 -19.08 -4.25 -13.90
C PRO A 93 -18.36 -3.05 -13.25
N GLN A 94 -17.35 -3.29 -12.42
CA GLN A 94 -16.65 -2.23 -11.71
C GLN A 94 -15.61 -1.49 -12.57
N PHE A 95 -15.17 -2.06 -13.70
CA PHE A 95 -14.21 -1.38 -14.58
C PHE A 95 -14.75 -0.05 -15.12
N ASP A 96 -15.99 -0.03 -15.57
CA ASP A 96 -16.60 1.20 -16.10
C ASP A 96 -16.90 2.20 -14.97
N LEU A 97 -17.40 1.71 -13.82
CA LEU A 97 -17.65 2.54 -12.63
C LEU A 97 -16.37 3.19 -12.08
N ILE A 98 -15.22 2.52 -12.20
CA ILE A 98 -13.92 3.09 -11.80
C ILE A 98 -13.49 4.22 -12.74
N ARG A 99 -13.76 4.09 -14.04
CA ARG A 99 -13.54 5.18 -15.01
C ARG A 99 -14.48 6.35 -14.76
N GLU A 100 -15.73 6.07 -14.40
CA GLU A 100 -16.70 7.09 -13.98
C GLU A 100 -16.24 7.79 -12.70
N ALA A 101 -15.76 7.04 -11.70
CA ALA A 101 -15.16 7.59 -10.49
C ALA A 101 -14.03 8.57 -10.84
N THR A 102 -13.11 8.17 -11.71
CA THR A 102 -11.99 9.03 -12.13
C THR A 102 -12.50 10.36 -12.71
N ARG A 103 -13.50 10.31 -13.58
CA ARG A 103 -14.10 11.52 -14.17
C ARG A 103 -14.88 12.35 -13.15
N ALA A 104 -15.57 11.69 -12.19
CA ALA A 104 -16.27 12.38 -11.09
C ALA A 104 -15.31 13.15 -10.18
N TYR A 105 -14.08 12.66 -10.00
CA TYR A 105 -13.01 13.39 -9.33
C TYR A 105 -12.37 14.48 -10.21
N SER A 106 -12.94 14.80 -11.38
CA SER A 106 -12.42 15.78 -12.35
C SER A 106 -11.01 15.47 -12.84
N LEU A 107 -10.63 14.20 -12.86
CA LEU A 107 -9.32 13.74 -13.31
C LEU A 107 -9.38 13.20 -14.74
N PRO A 108 -8.36 13.48 -15.58
CA PRO A 108 -8.18 12.82 -16.85
C PRO A 108 -8.13 11.30 -16.70
N CYS A 109 -8.97 10.62 -17.47
CA CYS A 109 -9.06 9.16 -17.54
C CYS A 109 -8.55 8.74 -18.93
N LEU A 110 -7.33 8.23 -18.98
CA LEU A 110 -6.61 8.01 -20.23
C LEU A 110 -6.49 6.52 -20.53
N GLU A 111 -6.72 6.16 -21.77
CA GLU A 111 -6.54 4.80 -22.28
C GLU A 111 -6.36 4.82 -23.80
N LEU A 112 -5.67 3.85 -24.36
CA LEU A 112 -5.49 3.75 -25.81
C LEU A 112 -5.46 2.28 -26.25
N ALA A 113 -6.32 1.93 -27.21
CA ALA A 113 -6.39 0.57 -27.74
C ALA A 113 -5.08 0.15 -28.41
N GLY A 114 -4.64 -1.09 -28.16
CA GLY A 114 -3.41 -1.65 -28.73
C GLY A 114 -2.15 -1.42 -27.89
N PHE A 115 -2.21 -0.61 -26.83
CA PHE A 115 -1.12 -0.33 -25.90
C PHE A 115 -1.55 -0.64 -24.46
N GLU A 116 -0.57 -0.87 -23.61
CA GLU A 116 -0.79 -1.04 -22.18
C GLU A 116 -0.71 0.33 -21.46
N ALA A 117 -1.31 0.43 -20.27
CA ALA A 117 -1.23 1.62 -19.44
C ALA A 117 0.23 2.07 -19.23
N ASP A 118 1.13 1.12 -19.04
CA ASP A 118 2.56 1.35 -18.82
C ASP A 118 3.23 2.06 -20.00
N ASP A 119 2.82 1.74 -21.24
CA ASP A 119 3.35 2.41 -22.44
C ASP A 119 2.89 3.88 -22.51
N LEU A 120 1.65 4.14 -22.13
CA LEU A 120 1.13 5.50 -22.04
C LEU A 120 1.85 6.29 -20.93
N ILE A 121 2.02 5.67 -19.76
CA ILE A 121 2.78 6.26 -18.64
C ILE A 121 4.20 6.60 -19.09
N ALA A 122 4.89 5.69 -19.77
CA ALA A 122 6.23 5.94 -20.29
C ALA A 122 6.26 7.12 -21.29
N THR A 123 5.28 7.19 -22.17
CA THR A 123 5.16 8.27 -23.16
C THR A 123 4.89 9.62 -22.51
N TYR A 124 3.95 9.68 -21.58
CA TYR A 124 3.64 10.93 -20.87
C TYR A 124 4.77 11.35 -19.92
N ALA A 125 5.44 10.41 -19.24
CA ALA A 125 6.61 10.71 -18.42
C ALA A 125 7.72 11.35 -19.25
N ARG A 126 8.03 10.80 -20.42
CA ARG A 126 8.98 11.40 -21.37
C ARG A 126 8.55 12.81 -21.81
N HIS A 127 7.28 12.98 -22.24
CA HIS A 127 6.78 14.29 -22.66
C HIS A 127 6.83 15.34 -21.54
N ALA A 128 6.55 14.94 -20.29
CA ALA A 128 6.62 15.84 -19.15
C ALA A 128 8.06 16.28 -18.87
N VAL A 129 9.00 15.34 -18.82
CA VAL A 129 10.44 15.66 -18.61
C VAL A 129 11.00 16.54 -19.75
N GLU A 130 10.65 16.26 -21.01
CA GLU A 130 11.04 17.09 -22.17
C GLU A 130 10.52 18.54 -22.07
N GLN A 131 9.41 18.76 -21.36
CA GLN A 131 8.83 20.08 -21.09
C GLN A 131 9.34 20.72 -19.79
N GLY A 132 10.20 20.03 -19.03
CA GLY A 132 10.82 20.54 -17.81
C GLY A 132 10.01 20.30 -16.55
N PHE A 133 9.07 19.36 -16.56
CA PHE A 133 8.30 18.94 -15.36
C PHE A 133 9.04 17.83 -14.60
N ASP A 134 8.83 17.79 -13.28
CA ASP A 134 9.11 16.60 -12.49
C ASP A 134 7.93 15.62 -12.56
N VAL A 135 8.23 14.32 -12.56
CA VAL A 135 7.22 13.26 -12.70
C VAL A 135 7.26 12.30 -11.52
N THR A 136 6.10 12.04 -10.94
CA THR A 136 5.88 10.92 -10.03
C THR A 136 4.94 9.89 -10.67
N ILE A 137 5.43 8.68 -10.90
CA ILE A 137 4.62 7.55 -11.36
C ILE A 137 4.07 6.84 -10.13
N VAL A 138 2.74 6.80 -10.01
CA VAL A 138 2.05 6.15 -8.87
C VAL A 138 1.70 4.73 -9.26
N SER A 139 2.59 3.80 -8.95
CA SER A 139 2.42 2.37 -9.18
C SER A 139 3.36 1.55 -8.30
N SER A 140 3.02 0.30 -8.05
CA SER A 140 3.90 -0.69 -7.44
C SER A 140 4.49 -1.68 -8.45
N ASP A 141 4.23 -1.45 -9.74
CA ASP A 141 4.74 -2.33 -10.80
C ASP A 141 6.25 -2.12 -10.97
N LYS A 142 6.99 -3.22 -10.90
CA LYS A 142 8.45 -3.23 -11.07
C LYS A 142 8.89 -2.87 -12.48
N ASP A 143 8.02 -3.07 -13.48
CA ASP A 143 8.37 -2.86 -14.88
C ASP A 143 8.49 -1.36 -15.20
N LEU A 144 7.75 -0.51 -14.48
CA LEU A 144 7.87 0.95 -14.55
C LEU A 144 9.17 1.48 -13.93
N MET A 145 9.92 0.66 -13.16
CA MET A 145 11.20 1.06 -12.59
C MET A 145 12.27 1.38 -13.66
N GLN A 146 12.10 0.88 -14.90
CA GLN A 146 12.95 1.26 -16.03
C GLN A 146 12.87 2.75 -16.39
N LEU A 147 11.80 3.44 -15.97
CA LEU A 147 11.56 4.86 -16.25
C LEU A 147 12.19 5.79 -15.21
N VAL A 148 12.61 5.26 -14.05
CA VAL A 148 13.20 6.07 -12.97
C VAL A 148 14.51 6.69 -13.44
N GLY A 149 14.65 8.00 -13.22
CA GLY A 149 15.81 8.74 -13.67
C GLY A 149 15.73 10.23 -13.34
N PRO A 150 16.57 11.07 -13.97
CA PRO A 150 16.48 12.50 -13.78
C PRO A 150 15.09 13.03 -14.11
N GLY A 151 14.43 13.68 -13.15
CA GLY A 151 13.06 14.20 -13.28
C GLY A 151 11.96 13.14 -13.18
N VAL A 152 12.26 11.84 -12.97
CA VAL A 152 11.25 10.78 -12.82
C VAL A 152 11.51 9.95 -11.59
N ARG A 153 10.54 9.85 -10.70
CA ARG A 153 10.50 8.92 -9.57
C ARG A 153 9.20 8.13 -9.57
N MET A 154 9.15 7.03 -8.83
CA MET A 154 7.91 6.31 -8.58
C MET A 154 7.48 6.47 -7.12
N MET A 155 6.22 6.23 -6.86
CA MET A 155 5.64 6.12 -5.52
C MET A 155 4.84 4.83 -5.43
N ASP A 156 5.23 3.94 -4.51
CA ASP A 156 4.39 2.79 -4.11
C ASP A 156 3.30 3.32 -3.16
N PRO A 157 2.06 3.41 -3.63
CA PRO A 157 0.99 4.05 -2.87
C PRO A 157 0.52 3.23 -1.66
N MET A 158 0.89 1.95 -1.59
CA MET A 158 0.53 1.09 -0.45
C MET A 158 1.49 1.20 0.71
N LYS A 159 2.76 1.38 0.40
CA LYS A 159 3.80 1.56 1.40
C LYS A 159 4.03 3.04 1.70
N ASN A 160 3.39 3.91 0.91
CA ASN A 160 3.64 5.34 0.90
C ASN A 160 5.15 5.64 0.81
N LYS A 161 5.84 4.90 -0.08
CA LYS A 161 7.29 4.94 -0.22
C LYS A 161 7.65 5.39 -1.63
N PHE A 162 8.52 6.39 -1.72
CA PHE A 162 9.14 6.77 -2.99
C PHE A 162 10.20 5.74 -3.40
N ILE A 163 10.29 5.54 -4.71
CA ILE A 163 11.24 4.65 -5.37
C ILE A 163 12.07 5.53 -6.31
N GLY A 164 13.33 5.68 -5.97
CA GLY A 164 14.34 6.38 -6.75
C GLY A 164 15.40 5.44 -7.28
N LEU A 165 16.57 6.00 -7.67
CA LEU A 165 17.69 5.25 -8.23
C LEU A 165 18.16 4.13 -7.30
N ASP A 166 18.30 4.42 -6.01
CA ASP A 166 18.83 3.48 -5.02
C ASP A 166 17.92 2.26 -4.83
N GLU A 167 16.60 2.47 -4.79
CA GLU A 167 15.62 1.39 -4.67
C GLU A 167 15.60 0.50 -5.92
N VAL A 168 15.80 1.08 -7.10
CA VAL A 168 15.92 0.30 -8.34
C VAL A 168 17.17 -0.56 -8.32
N VAL A 169 18.30 -0.01 -7.90
CA VAL A 169 19.57 -0.75 -7.75
C VAL A 169 19.42 -1.84 -6.68
N GLU A 170 18.77 -1.56 -5.56
CA GLU A 170 18.48 -2.56 -4.53
C GLU A 170 17.63 -3.71 -5.08
N LYS A 171 16.63 -3.40 -5.92
CA LYS A 171 15.70 -4.38 -6.49
C LYS A 171 16.31 -5.19 -7.62
N PHE A 172 16.96 -4.55 -8.59
CA PHE A 172 17.42 -5.20 -9.83
C PHE A 172 18.92 -5.46 -9.88
N GLY A 173 19.71 -4.88 -8.97
CA GLY A 173 21.17 -4.97 -8.97
C GLY A 173 21.87 -4.15 -10.07
N VAL A 174 21.10 -3.33 -10.79
CA VAL A 174 21.57 -2.47 -11.89
C VAL A 174 20.90 -1.11 -11.85
N ALA A 175 21.45 -0.12 -12.54
CA ALA A 175 20.81 1.18 -12.72
C ALA A 175 19.53 1.06 -13.59
N PRO A 176 18.55 2.00 -13.47
CA PRO A 176 17.27 1.94 -14.19
C PRO A 176 17.39 1.71 -15.70
N ASN A 177 18.35 2.35 -16.35
CA ASN A 177 18.60 2.21 -17.79
C ASN A 177 19.11 0.80 -18.20
N ARG A 178 19.30 -0.10 -17.24
CA ARG A 178 19.70 -1.51 -17.45
C ARG A 178 18.65 -2.51 -16.95
N VAL A 179 17.54 -2.02 -16.42
CA VAL A 179 16.44 -2.89 -15.95
C VAL A 179 15.90 -3.75 -17.08
N VAL A 180 15.69 -3.18 -18.27
CA VAL A 180 15.26 -3.90 -19.47
C VAL A 180 16.24 -5.03 -19.83
N ASP A 181 17.53 -4.76 -19.77
CA ASP A 181 18.58 -5.75 -20.09
C ASP A 181 18.54 -6.95 -19.13
N VAL A 182 18.35 -6.67 -17.84
CA VAL A 182 18.23 -7.73 -16.81
C VAL A 182 16.94 -8.51 -17.01
N GLN A 183 15.80 -7.85 -17.27
CA GLN A 183 14.52 -8.53 -17.48
C GLN A 183 14.51 -9.35 -18.77
N ALA A 184 15.20 -8.91 -19.83
CA ALA A 184 15.33 -9.66 -21.06
C ALA A 184 16.04 -11.02 -20.85
N LEU A 185 17.06 -11.03 -19.98
CA LEU A 185 17.76 -12.27 -19.62
C LEU A 185 16.94 -13.14 -18.66
N LEU A 186 16.33 -12.50 -17.65
CA LEU A 186 15.59 -13.18 -16.57
C LEU A 186 14.25 -13.75 -17.06
N GLY A 187 13.54 -12.99 -17.92
CA GLY A 187 12.14 -13.20 -18.21
C GLY A 187 11.21 -12.77 -17.07
N ASP A 188 9.91 -12.94 -17.28
CA ASP A 188 8.89 -12.71 -16.25
C ASP A 188 7.81 -13.79 -16.33
N SER A 189 7.72 -14.61 -15.29
CA SER A 189 6.69 -15.65 -15.21
C SER A 189 5.28 -15.11 -15.01
N THR A 190 5.13 -13.89 -14.49
CA THR A 190 3.82 -13.24 -14.29
C THR A 190 3.19 -12.83 -15.62
N ASP A 191 4.02 -12.38 -16.56
CA ASP A 191 3.61 -11.94 -17.89
C ASP A 191 3.93 -12.95 -18.98
N ASN A 192 4.47 -14.09 -18.59
CA ASN A 192 4.92 -15.12 -19.49
C ASN A 192 5.99 -14.64 -20.48
N VAL A 193 6.90 -13.79 -20.02
CA VAL A 193 8.10 -13.40 -20.76
C VAL A 193 9.14 -14.52 -20.61
N PRO A 194 9.64 -15.11 -21.72
CA PRO A 194 10.40 -16.36 -21.63
C PRO A 194 11.75 -16.23 -20.92
N GLY A 195 12.53 -15.18 -21.20
CA GLY A 195 13.90 -15.05 -20.72
C GLY A 195 14.82 -16.21 -21.16
N ILE A 196 16.08 -16.19 -20.71
CA ILE A 196 17.01 -17.30 -20.94
C ILE A 196 16.88 -18.30 -19.80
N LYS A 197 16.39 -19.50 -20.09
CA LYS A 197 16.18 -20.53 -19.09
C LYS A 197 17.50 -20.94 -18.42
N GLY A 198 17.57 -20.77 -17.11
CA GLY A 198 18.76 -21.07 -16.29
C GLY A 198 19.55 -19.83 -15.85
N ILE A 199 19.19 -18.65 -16.33
CA ILE A 199 19.69 -17.36 -15.84
C ILE A 199 18.64 -16.80 -14.88
N GLY A 200 18.97 -16.69 -13.61
CA GLY A 200 18.09 -16.09 -12.59
C GLY A 200 18.43 -14.62 -12.35
N GLU A 201 17.69 -13.97 -11.42
CA GLU A 201 17.77 -12.54 -11.14
C GLU A 201 19.21 -12.06 -10.84
N ALA A 202 19.87 -12.61 -9.84
CA ALA A 202 21.23 -12.20 -9.50
C ALA A 202 22.27 -12.45 -10.60
N PRO A 203 22.31 -13.62 -11.27
CA PRO A 203 23.15 -13.83 -12.44
C PRO A 203 22.87 -12.87 -13.61
N ALA A 204 21.62 -12.55 -13.91
CA ALA A 204 21.27 -11.58 -14.96
C ALA A 204 21.88 -10.20 -14.66
N ALA A 205 21.69 -9.70 -13.44
CA ALA A 205 22.28 -8.44 -13.00
C ALA A 205 23.83 -8.46 -13.05
N GLN A 206 24.44 -9.57 -12.63
CA GLN A 206 25.89 -9.73 -12.67
C GLN A 206 26.44 -9.77 -14.12
N LEU A 207 25.72 -10.40 -15.04
CA LEU A 207 26.09 -10.42 -16.47
C LEU A 207 26.03 -8.99 -17.05
N ILE A 208 24.96 -8.25 -16.80
CA ILE A 208 24.83 -6.89 -17.29
C ILE A 208 25.88 -5.95 -16.66
N ASN A 209 26.15 -6.08 -15.37
CA ASN A 209 27.22 -5.31 -14.72
C ASN A 209 28.62 -5.67 -15.24
N GLU A 210 28.87 -6.93 -15.61
CA GLU A 210 30.17 -7.39 -16.13
C GLU A 210 30.43 -6.92 -17.55
N PHE A 211 29.40 -6.99 -18.41
CA PHE A 211 29.54 -6.69 -19.83
C PHE A 211 29.08 -5.28 -20.22
N GLY A 212 28.34 -4.59 -19.34
CA GLY A 212 27.87 -3.21 -19.54
C GLY A 212 26.43 -3.13 -20.04
N SER A 213 26.04 -3.97 -21.03
CA SER A 213 24.68 -4.01 -21.58
C SER A 213 24.38 -5.38 -22.16
N LEU A 214 23.12 -5.61 -22.51
CA LEU A 214 22.68 -6.80 -23.23
C LEU A 214 23.33 -6.89 -24.62
N ASP A 215 23.45 -5.77 -25.32
CA ASP A 215 24.08 -5.74 -26.65
C ASP A 215 25.57 -6.06 -26.58
N GLU A 216 26.29 -5.53 -25.60
CA GLU A 216 27.69 -5.85 -25.37
C GLU A 216 27.90 -7.29 -24.92
N LEU A 217 26.97 -7.83 -24.13
CA LEU A 217 26.95 -9.25 -23.75
C LEU A 217 26.75 -10.14 -24.98
N PHE A 218 25.81 -9.81 -25.89
CA PHE A 218 25.57 -10.54 -27.12
C PHE A 218 26.77 -10.47 -28.06
N GLU A 219 27.41 -9.31 -28.17
CA GLU A 219 28.62 -9.15 -28.98
C GLU A 219 29.75 -10.05 -28.45
N ALA A 220 29.98 -10.06 -27.12
CA ALA A 220 30.95 -10.95 -26.49
C ALA A 220 30.57 -12.44 -26.69
N ALA A 221 29.30 -12.78 -26.60
CA ALA A 221 28.80 -14.14 -26.74
C ALA A 221 28.89 -14.72 -28.16
N LYS A 222 29.25 -13.91 -29.17
CA LYS A 222 29.61 -14.44 -30.51
C LYS A 222 30.82 -15.35 -30.47
N ASP A 223 31.72 -15.17 -29.49
CA ASP A 223 32.83 -16.09 -29.21
C ASP A 223 32.73 -16.61 -27.77
N PRO A 224 31.91 -17.63 -27.51
CA PRO A 224 31.69 -18.16 -26.17
C PRO A 224 32.98 -18.73 -25.56
N GLU A 225 33.93 -19.17 -26.37
CA GLU A 225 35.22 -19.69 -25.85
C GLU A 225 36.09 -18.54 -25.30
N ALA A 226 36.08 -17.37 -25.93
CA ALA A 226 36.75 -16.19 -25.39
C ALA A 226 36.10 -15.74 -24.07
N VAL A 227 34.77 -15.77 -23.97
CA VAL A 227 34.02 -15.47 -22.72
C VAL A 227 34.40 -16.48 -21.62
N LYS A 228 34.44 -17.77 -21.93
CA LYS A 228 34.89 -18.81 -20.98
C LYS A 228 36.31 -18.59 -20.51
N ALA A 229 37.23 -18.29 -21.43
CA ALA A 229 38.64 -18.04 -21.09
C ALA A 229 38.78 -16.84 -20.15
N MET A 230 38.06 -15.74 -20.41
CA MET A 230 37.97 -14.56 -19.51
C MET A 230 37.44 -14.98 -18.13
N ALA A 231 36.36 -15.73 -18.09
CA ALA A 231 35.72 -16.16 -16.85
C ALA A 231 36.64 -17.08 -16.02
N ILE A 232 37.39 -17.96 -16.64
CA ILE A 232 38.40 -18.81 -15.98
C ILE A 232 39.46 -17.91 -15.32
N GLY A 233 40.03 -16.95 -16.06
CA GLY A 233 41.03 -16.06 -15.50
C GLY A 233 40.53 -15.24 -14.29
N LYS A 234 39.28 -14.75 -14.35
CA LYS A 234 38.66 -14.01 -13.23
C LYS A 234 38.32 -14.94 -12.05
N ALA A 235 37.84 -16.16 -12.32
CA ALA A 235 37.61 -17.17 -11.28
C ALA A 235 38.88 -17.56 -10.54
N ASP A 236 39.99 -17.75 -11.27
CA ASP A 236 41.29 -18.06 -10.67
C ASP A 236 41.83 -16.92 -9.83
N ALA A 237 41.65 -15.66 -10.26
CA ALA A 237 42.01 -14.49 -9.46
C ALA A 237 41.16 -14.40 -8.16
N CYS A 238 39.84 -14.64 -8.24
CA CYS A 238 38.97 -14.71 -7.06
C CYS A 238 39.40 -15.88 -6.13
N LYS A 239 39.71 -17.03 -6.67
CA LYS A 239 40.16 -18.22 -5.93
C LYS A 239 41.46 -17.93 -5.17
N ALA A 240 42.45 -17.34 -5.83
CA ALA A 240 43.71 -16.95 -5.20
C ALA A 240 43.46 -15.98 -4.01
N ARG A 241 42.60 -14.96 -4.21
CA ARG A 241 42.25 -14.03 -3.14
C ARG A 241 41.48 -14.65 -2.00
N ILE A 242 40.57 -15.60 -2.28
CA ILE A 242 39.87 -16.39 -1.25
C ILE A 242 40.87 -17.19 -0.39
N TYR A 243 41.87 -17.83 -1.00
CA TYR A 243 42.88 -18.58 -0.29
C TYR A 243 43.79 -17.71 0.57
N GLU A 244 44.16 -16.54 0.07
CA GLU A 244 44.92 -15.55 0.84
C GLU A 244 44.11 -15.10 2.08
N LEU A 245 42.84 -14.77 1.93
CA LEU A 245 41.97 -14.36 3.04
C LEU A 245 41.68 -15.50 4.03
N ALA A 246 41.63 -16.72 3.57
CA ALA A 246 41.45 -17.90 4.40
C ALA A 246 42.77 -18.40 5.07
N GLY A 247 43.91 -17.95 4.59
CA GLY A 247 45.23 -18.42 5.05
C GLY A 247 45.62 -19.81 4.59
N ARG A 248 44.80 -20.50 3.78
CA ARG A 248 45.05 -21.83 3.23
C ARG A 248 44.24 -22.12 1.97
N GLU A 249 44.66 -23.13 1.23
CA GLU A 249 43.85 -23.70 0.15
C GLU A 249 42.77 -24.65 0.68
N PHE A 250 41.60 -24.65 0.01
CA PHE A 250 40.49 -25.55 0.28
C PHE A 250 39.54 -25.64 -0.92
N SER A 251 38.63 -26.61 -0.93
CA SER A 251 37.63 -26.71 -1.99
C SER A 251 36.50 -25.72 -1.76
N ILE A 252 36.47 -24.60 -2.51
CA ILE A 252 35.44 -23.55 -2.42
C ILE A 252 34.06 -24.11 -2.77
N GLY A 253 33.97 -25.11 -3.65
CA GLY A 253 32.71 -25.82 -3.99
C GLY A 253 32.21 -26.77 -2.89
N SER A 254 33.05 -27.13 -1.94
CA SER A 254 32.65 -27.99 -0.82
C SER A 254 31.98 -27.18 0.27
N THR A 255 30.67 -27.35 0.41
CA THR A 255 29.89 -26.69 1.47
C THR A 255 30.45 -26.94 2.87
N LYS A 256 31.02 -28.15 3.10
CA LYS A 256 31.61 -28.51 4.40
C LYS A 256 32.87 -27.70 4.68
N GLN A 257 33.83 -27.71 3.74
CA GLN A 257 35.10 -26.98 3.91
C GLN A 257 34.88 -25.46 3.95
N LEU A 258 33.93 -24.97 3.13
CA LEU A 258 33.59 -23.56 3.14
C LEU A 258 33.00 -23.12 4.49
N LYS A 259 32.13 -23.95 5.11
CA LYS A 259 31.65 -23.67 6.47
C LYS A 259 32.75 -23.68 7.51
N GLU A 260 33.65 -24.67 7.45
CA GLU A 260 34.80 -24.77 8.34
C GLU A 260 35.64 -23.49 8.28
N VAL A 261 36.00 -23.03 7.09
CA VAL A 261 36.76 -21.79 6.89
C VAL A 261 36.01 -20.58 7.41
N LEU A 262 34.75 -20.38 7.00
CA LEU A 262 34.01 -19.16 7.35
C LEU A 262 33.64 -19.10 8.83
N ILE A 263 33.24 -20.23 9.43
CA ILE A 263 32.70 -20.29 10.80
C ILE A 263 33.78 -20.63 11.79
N ASP A 264 34.54 -21.72 11.55
CA ASP A 264 35.45 -22.28 12.55
C ASP A 264 36.79 -21.54 12.59
N GLU A 265 37.30 -21.11 11.41
CA GLU A 265 38.59 -20.45 11.29
C GLU A 265 38.46 -18.93 11.35
N LEU A 266 37.63 -18.33 10.48
CA LEU A 266 37.48 -16.88 10.38
C LEU A 266 36.45 -16.28 11.36
N LYS A 267 35.68 -17.14 12.08
CA LYS A 267 34.66 -16.74 13.06
C LYS A 267 33.63 -15.73 12.52
N LEU A 268 33.27 -15.85 11.24
CA LEU A 268 32.29 -14.97 10.64
C LEU A 268 30.86 -15.30 11.11
N PRO A 269 29.98 -14.30 11.23
CA PRO A 269 28.58 -14.48 11.67
C PRO A 269 27.72 -15.02 10.52
N VAL A 270 27.96 -16.27 10.13
CA VAL A 270 27.24 -16.93 9.02
C VAL A 270 25.78 -17.15 9.41
N PRO A 271 24.79 -16.64 8.63
CA PRO A 271 23.39 -16.81 8.93
C PRO A 271 22.94 -18.28 8.91
N ASN A 272 21.92 -18.58 9.70
CA ASN A 272 21.26 -19.88 9.67
C ASN A 272 20.20 -19.96 8.57
N ASP A 273 20.08 -21.10 7.95
CA ASP A 273 18.98 -21.43 7.05
C ASP A 273 17.65 -21.47 7.81
N LYS A 274 16.64 -20.76 7.30
CA LYS A 274 15.33 -20.60 7.97
C LYS A 274 14.57 -21.92 8.17
N LYS A 275 14.82 -22.94 7.30
CA LYS A 275 14.12 -24.22 7.38
C LYS A 275 14.83 -25.22 8.28
N THR A 276 16.16 -25.23 8.24
CA THR A 276 16.96 -26.25 8.95
C THR A 276 17.54 -25.74 10.27
N GLY A 277 17.54 -24.41 10.51
CA GLY A 277 18.16 -23.77 11.67
C GLY A 277 19.68 -23.89 11.73
N LYS A 278 20.32 -24.41 10.67
CA LYS A 278 21.78 -24.63 10.61
C LYS A 278 22.47 -23.57 9.77
N PRO A 279 23.75 -23.23 10.06
CA PRO A 279 24.51 -22.29 9.24
C PRO A 279 24.49 -22.69 7.75
N THR A 280 24.28 -21.71 6.88
CA THR A 280 24.23 -21.93 5.42
C THR A 280 25.21 -21.02 4.69
N THR A 281 25.75 -21.53 3.57
CA THR A 281 26.63 -20.76 2.67
C THR A 281 25.97 -20.54 1.31
N ASN A 282 24.63 -20.49 1.27
CA ASN A 282 23.87 -20.16 0.08
C ASN A 282 24.10 -18.69 -0.36
N ALA A 283 23.55 -18.31 -1.50
CA ALA A 283 23.71 -16.95 -2.05
C ALA A 283 23.28 -15.87 -1.05
N ALA A 284 22.12 -16.03 -0.40
CA ALA A 284 21.61 -15.06 0.57
C ALA A 284 22.54 -14.87 1.77
N ALA A 285 23.14 -15.97 2.27
CA ALA A 285 24.09 -15.89 3.36
C ALA A 285 25.39 -15.18 2.95
N MET A 286 25.87 -15.44 1.73
CA MET A 286 27.07 -14.77 1.20
C MET A 286 26.81 -13.29 0.96
N ASN A 287 25.67 -12.92 0.39
CA ASN A 287 25.27 -11.52 0.20
C ASN A 287 25.17 -10.78 1.56
N HIS A 288 24.59 -11.42 2.58
CA HIS A 288 24.53 -10.84 3.92
C HIS A 288 25.93 -10.57 4.52
N LEU A 289 26.86 -11.49 4.35
CA LEU A 289 28.24 -11.29 4.83
C LEU A 289 28.97 -10.23 4.01
N ALA A 290 28.80 -10.19 2.69
CA ALA A 290 29.39 -9.18 1.81
C ALA A 290 28.89 -7.77 2.17
N ALA A 291 27.57 -7.62 2.40
CA ALA A 291 26.98 -6.37 2.85
C ALA A 291 27.49 -5.88 4.21
N LYS A 292 28.00 -6.80 5.05
CA LYS A 292 28.69 -6.48 6.31
C LYS A 292 30.18 -6.17 6.12
N GLY A 293 30.67 -6.09 4.90
CA GLY A 293 32.05 -5.75 4.57
C GLY A 293 33.03 -6.91 4.62
N HIS A 294 32.55 -8.16 4.68
CA HIS A 294 33.45 -9.32 4.64
C HIS A 294 33.89 -9.63 3.21
N GLU A 295 35.10 -9.19 2.83
CA GLU A 295 35.69 -9.32 1.49
C GLU A 295 35.66 -10.77 0.98
N ILE A 296 35.97 -11.74 1.83
CA ILE A 296 35.96 -13.17 1.42
C ILE A 296 34.59 -13.60 0.90
N ALA A 297 33.49 -13.12 1.48
CA ALA A 297 32.14 -13.44 1.04
C ALA A 297 31.87 -12.88 -0.36
N GLN A 298 32.29 -11.63 -0.63
CA GLN A 298 32.18 -11.05 -1.96
C GLN A 298 33.00 -11.84 -2.98
N LYS A 299 34.23 -12.24 -2.65
CA LYS A 299 35.05 -13.03 -3.55
C LYS A 299 34.50 -14.43 -3.81
N ILE A 300 33.79 -15.01 -2.86
CA ILE A 300 33.07 -16.29 -3.06
C ILE A 300 31.89 -16.11 -4.02
N ILE A 301 31.16 -14.98 -3.92
CA ILE A 301 30.07 -14.64 -4.86
C ILE A 301 30.65 -14.51 -6.27
N ASP A 302 31.70 -13.71 -6.43
CA ASP A 302 32.39 -13.47 -7.71
C ASP A 302 32.91 -14.79 -8.31
N TYR A 303 33.56 -15.63 -7.51
CA TYR A 303 34.05 -16.95 -7.94
C TYR A 303 32.93 -17.85 -8.45
N ARG A 304 31.81 -17.91 -7.73
CA ARG A 304 30.65 -18.70 -8.14
C ARG A 304 30.04 -18.20 -9.43
N PHE A 305 29.94 -16.89 -9.59
CA PHE A 305 29.47 -16.26 -10.81
C PHE A 305 30.34 -16.62 -12.01
N TYR A 306 31.65 -16.33 -11.96
CA TYR A 306 32.56 -16.65 -13.08
C TYR A 306 32.66 -18.12 -13.37
N SER A 307 32.58 -18.97 -12.35
CA SER A 307 32.49 -20.43 -12.55
C SER A 307 31.24 -20.82 -13.34
N LYS A 308 30.09 -20.15 -13.12
CA LYS A 308 28.86 -20.35 -13.87
C LYS A 308 28.94 -19.78 -15.29
N VAL A 309 29.57 -18.62 -15.47
CA VAL A 309 29.84 -18.07 -16.81
C VAL A 309 30.61 -19.07 -17.64
N ASN A 310 31.70 -19.64 -17.11
CA ASN A 310 32.50 -20.67 -17.79
C ASN A 310 31.72 -21.94 -18.09
N THR A 311 30.91 -22.43 -17.14
CA THR A 311 30.31 -23.79 -17.27
C THR A 311 28.93 -23.77 -17.95
N SER A 312 28.27 -22.63 -18.06
CA SER A 312 26.89 -22.58 -18.54
C SER A 312 26.50 -21.28 -19.23
N PHE A 313 26.74 -20.09 -18.62
CA PHE A 313 26.12 -18.86 -19.08
C PHE A 313 26.64 -18.39 -20.43
N ALA A 314 27.94 -18.58 -20.73
CA ALA A 314 28.49 -18.24 -22.04
C ALA A 314 27.77 -18.98 -23.18
N ASP A 315 27.53 -20.28 -23.04
CA ASP A 315 26.83 -21.08 -24.04
C ASP A 315 25.32 -20.77 -24.06
N LEU A 316 24.70 -20.56 -22.90
CA LEU A 316 23.28 -20.20 -22.83
C LEU A 316 23.00 -18.86 -23.53
N VAL A 317 23.78 -17.82 -23.25
CA VAL A 317 23.61 -16.51 -23.91
C VAL A 317 23.88 -16.63 -25.42
N HIS A 318 24.92 -17.38 -25.83
CA HIS A 318 25.21 -17.59 -27.25
C HIS A 318 24.05 -18.27 -28.00
N ASN A 319 23.43 -19.27 -27.39
CA ASN A 319 22.39 -20.08 -28.05
C ASN A 319 20.99 -19.48 -28.00
N GLU A 320 20.71 -18.63 -27.01
CA GLU A 320 19.35 -18.17 -26.69
C GLU A 320 19.18 -16.65 -26.95
N GLN A 321 20.03 -16.04 -27.82
CA GLN A 321 19.95 -14.59 -28.13
C GLN A 321 18.58 -14.20 -28.66
N GLU A 322 17.99 -15.00 -29.54
CA GLU A 322 16.67 -14.73 -30.12
C GLU A 322 15.57 -14.64 -29.05
N ILE A 323 15.60 -15.54 -28.07
CA ILE A 323 14.65 -15.56 -26.95
C ILE A 323 14.84 -14.33 -26.07
N ALA A 324 16.07 -13.93 -25.80
CA ALA A 324 16.36 -12.73 -25.03
C ALA A 324 15.94 -11.46 -25.79
N ASP A 325 16.09 -11.42 -27.12
CA ASP A 325 15.61 -10.30 -27.95
C ASP A 325 14.08 -10.21 -27.96
N ILE A 326 13.37 -11.33 -28.04
CA ILE A 326 11.91 -11.37 -27.88
C ILE A 326 11.54 -10.84 -26.49
N SER A 327 12.19 -11.34 -25.46
CA SER A 327 11.96 -10.90 -24.08
C SER A 327 12.21 -9.41 -23.90
N ARG A 328 13.30 -8.87 -24.47
CA ARG A 328 13.61 -7.44 -24.49
C ARG A 328 12.50 -6.62 -25.11
N GLN A 329 11.97 -7.05 -26.27
CA GLN A 329 10.86 -6.36 -26.93
C GLN A 329 9.57 -6.37 -26.09
N LEU A 330 9.33 -7.44 -25.34
CA LEU A 330 8.14 -7.57 -24.47
C LEU A 330 8.23 -6.70 -23.22
N VAL A 331 9.42 -6.59 -22.59
CA VAL A 331 9.59 -5.83 -21.34
C VAL A 331 9.91 -4.35 -21.56
N THR A 332 10.33 -3.97 -22.79
CA THR A 332 10.59 -2.57 -23.10
C THR A 332 9.27 -1.80 -23.22
N LEU A 333 9.13 -0.76 -22.41
CA LEU A 333 7.98 0.15 -22.49
C LEU A 333 8.12 1.09 -23.69
N ARG A 334 7.02 1.25 -24.43
CA ARG A 334 6.94 2.19 -25.54
C ARG A 334 6.76 3.60 -25.01
N ALA A 335 7.73 4.46 -25.27
CA ALA A 335 7.65 5.87 -24.87
C ALA A 335 7.32 6.80 -26.07
N ASP A 336 6.85 6.22 -27.18
CA ASP A 336 6.54 6.90 -28.44
C ASP A 336 5.11 6.62 -28.93
N VAL A 337 4.21 6.29 -27.99
CA VAL A 337 2.79 6.02 -28.28
C VAL A 337 2.13 7.28 -28.85
N PRO A 338 1.28 7.18 -29.89
CA PRO A 338 0.59 8.33 -30.48
C PRO A 338 -0.56 8.79 -29.56
N VAL A 339 -0.21 9.53 -28.51
CA VAL A 339 -1.16 10.06 -27.52
C VAL A 339 -1.75 11.39 -27.96
N ASP A 340 -3.05 11.58 -27.78
CA ASP A 340 -3.79 12.76 -28.22
C ASP A 340 -3.78 13.91 -27.20
N HIS A 341 -3.64 13.61 -25.90
CA HIS A 341 -3.70 14.59 -24.83
C HIS A 341 -2.32 15.22 -24.54
N LYS A 342 -2.34 16.49 -24.14
CA LYS A 342 -1.15 17.24 -23.72
C LYS A 342 -1.08 17.30 -22.20
N ILE A 343 0.12 17.40 -21.64
CA ILE A 343 0.34 17.53 -20.19
C ILE A 343 -0.48 18.68 -19.57
N ALA A 344 -0.61 19.81 -20.27
CA ALA A 344 -1.39 20.96 -19.81
C ALA A 344 -2.89 20.63 -19.57
N GLU A 345 -3.43 19.58 -20.19
CA GLU A 345 -4.81 19.12 -19.95
C GLU A 345 -4.97 18.35 -18.64
N PHE A 346 -3.86 17.92 -18.01
CA PHE A 346 -3.83 17.17 -16.78
C PHE A 346 -3.85 18.05 -15.53
N GLN A 347 -3.98 19.37 -15.69
CA GLN A 347 -4.01 20.29 -14.56
C GLN A 347 -4.96 19.79 -13.48
N LYS A 348 -4.44 19.61 -12.27
CA LYS A 348 -5.23 19.14 -11.12
C LYS A 348 -6.30 20.17 -10.79
N LYS A 349 -7.54 19.74 -10.88
CA LYS A 349 -8.72 20.57 -10.56
C LYS A 349 -9.37 20.03 -9.30
N ARG A 350 -9.96 20.94 -8.54
CA ARG A 350 -10.87 20.52 -7.47
C ARG A 350 -12.05 19.78 -8.09
N PRO A 351 -12.46 18.61 -7.56
CA PRO A 351 -13.65 17.92 -8.03
C PRO A 351 -14.88 18.82 -8.06
N ASP A 352 -15.72 18.65 -9.08
CA ASP A 352 -16.99 19.36 -9.17
C ASP A 352 -18.02 18.69 -8.26
N PRO A 353 -18.54 19.39 -7.23
CA PRO A 353 -19.52 18.81 -6.32
C PRO A 353 -20.81 18.39 -7.01
N GLU A 354 -21.21 19.05 -8.12
CA GLU A 354 -22.40 18.69 -8.89
C GLU A 354 -22.25 17.35 -9.62
N ILE A 355 -21.03 16.84 -9.79
CA ILE A 355 -20.72 15.56 -10.40
C ILE A 355 -20.32 14.53 -9.35
N LEU A 356 -19.42 14.89 -8.42
CA LEU A 356 -18.88 13.96 -7.44
C LEU A 356 -19.93 13.50 -6.43
N ILE A 357 -20.73 14.42 -5.88
CA ILE A 357 -21.73 14.07 -4.86
C ILE A 357 -22.77 13.08 -5.40
N PRO A 358 -23.43 13.33 -6.55
CA PRO A 358 -24.36 12.36 -7.13
C PRO A 358 -23.73 11.00 -7.43
N PHE A 359 -22.49 10.96 -7.92
CA PHE A 359 -21.77 9.71 -8.13
C PHE A 359 -21.60 8.93 -6.83
N LEU A 360 -21.12 9.57 -5.76
CA LEU A 360 -20.91 8.91 -4.46
C LEU A 360 -22.22 8.44 -3.81
N GLU A 361 -23.32 9.19 -4.03
CA GLU A 361 -24.68 8.81 -3.61
C GLU A 361 -25.15 7.56 -4.33
N GLU A 362 -25.04 7.53 -5.65
CA GLU A 362 -25.45 6.38 -6.47
C GLU A 362 -24.69 5.10 -6.10
N GLN A 363 -23.37 5.24 -5.80
CA GLN A 363 -22.57 4.09 -5.37
C GLN A 363 -22.81 3.71 -3.90
N GLY A 364 -23.55 4.49 -3.11
CA GLY A 364 -23.83 4.23 -1.70
C GLY A 364 -22.64 4.48 -0.76
N PHE A 365 -21.68 5.27 -1.15
CA PHE A 365 -20.41 5.49 -0.41
C PHE A 365 -20.56 6.54 0.68
N LYS A 366 -21.30 6.21 1.75
CA LYS A 366 -21.69 7.13 2.83
C LYS A 366 -20.52 7.92 3.42
N THR A 367 -19.40 7.28 3.71
CA THR A 367 -18.22 7.93 4.31
C THR A 367 -17.59 8.95 3.36
N LEU A 368 -17.37 8.58 2.09
CA LEU A 368 -16.82 9.49 1.09
C LEU A 368 -17.80 10.62 0.78
N LEU A 369 -19.09 10.33 0.74
CA LEU A 369 -20.16 11.30 0.53
C LEU A 369 -20.20 12.35 1.65
N SER A 370 -20.17 11.90 2.91
CA SER A 370 -20.13 12.81 4.07
C SER A 370 -18.89 13.72 4.04
N ARG A 371 -17.73 13.15 3.70
CA ARG A 371 -16.47 13.91 3.55
C ARG A 371 -16.57 14.94 2.42
N ALA A 372 -17.05 14.54 1.24
CA ALA A 372 -17.21 15.42 0.10
C ALA A 372 -18.20 16.57 0.43
N ARG A 373 -19.35 16.26 1.02
CA ARG A 373 -20.31 17.31 1.44
C ARG A 373 -19.71 18.30 2.42
N SER A 374 -18.98 17.81 3.43
CA SER A 374 -18.28 18.67 4.39
C SER A 374 -17.24 19.57 3.71
N GLU A 375 -16.46 19.01 2.78
CA GLU A 375 -15.42 19.75 2.07
C GLU A 375 -15.99 20.86 1.15
N PHE A 376 -17.12 20.58 0.49
CA PHE A 376 -17.75 21.52 -0.43
C PHE A 376 -18.77 22.45 0.25
N GLY A 377 -19.04 22.27 1.55
CA GLY A 377 -20.03 23.06 2.28
C GLY A 377 -21.46 22.85 1.77
N VAL A 378 -21.72 21.66 1.20
CA VAL A 378 -23.07 21.28 0.73
C VAL A 378 -23.80 20.69 1.92
N GLU A 379 -24.76 21.43 2.48
CA GLU A 379 -25.63 20.91 3.51
C GLU A 379 -26.42 19.70 2.99
N GLU A 380 -26.55 18.68 3.82
CA GLU A 380 -27.43 17.54 3.52
C GLU A 380 -28.85 18.05 3.28
N VAL A 381 -29.29 18.03 2.03
CA VAL A 381 -30.73 17.97 1.77
C VAL A 381 -31.14 16.55 2.14
N VAL A 382 -31.50 16.36 3.38
CA VAL A 382 -32.05 15.10 3.88
C VAL A 382 -33.35 14.84 3.12
N SER A 383 -33.24 14.14 1.98
CA SER A 383 -34.39 13.45 1.42
C SER A 383 -34.61 12.20 2.29
N THR A 384 -35.33 12.39 3.35
CA THR A 384 -35.87 11.30 4.15
C THR A 384 -36.69 10.37 3.25
N PRO A 385 -36.44 9.05 3.25
CA PRO A 385 -37.50 8.12 2.90
C PRO A 385 -38.64 8.37 3.89
N ASP A 386 -39.86 8.45 3.39
CA ASP A 386 -41.07 8.54 4.19
C ASP A 386 -41.12 7.44 5.26
N THR A 387 -40.56 7.72 6.41
CA THR A 387 -40.89 7.12 7.68
C THR A 387 -41.23 8.29 8.60
N GLU A 388 -42.50 8.41 8.86
CA GLU A 388 -43.05 9.31 9.86
C GLU A 388 -42.22 9.20 11.15
N THR A 389 -41.38 10.15 11.40
CA THR A 389 -41.10 10.91 12.63
C THR A 389 -39.88 11.78 12.35
N ALA A 390 -40.10 13.04 12.00
CA ALA A 390 -39.10 14.09 12.23
C ALA A 390 -38.70 14.01 13.72
N PRO A 391 -37.39 13.99 14.09
CA PRO A 391 -37.03 14.25 15.46
C PRO A 391 -37.41 15.72 15.72
N GLY A 392 -38.59 15.93 16.28
CA GLY A 392 -38.83 17.14 17.03
C GLY A 392 -37.76 17.17 18.10
N ASP A 393 -37.20 18.37 18.33
CA ASP A 393 -36.17 18.73 19.32
C ASP A 393 -35.57 17.53 20.08
N ALA A 394 -34.44 16.99 19.59
CA ALA A 394 -33.74 15.93 20.27
C ALA A 394 -33.34 16.43 21.67
N ALA A 395 -33.82 15.76 22.70
CA ALA A 395 -33.53 16.12 24.08
C ALA A 395 -32.30 15.37 24.56
N TYR A 396 -31.19 16.07 24.65
CA TYR A 396 -29.97 15.54 25.25
C TYR A 396 -29.77 16.06 26.65
N GLU A 397 -29.50 15.18 27.62
CA GLU A 397 -29.32 15.51 29.03
C GLU A 397 -27.89 15.23 29.47
N LEU A 398 -27.28 16.16 30.18
CA LEU A 398 -26.00 15.97 30.88
C LEU A 398 -26.30 15.56 32.31
N VAL A 399 -26.12 14.27 32.65
CA VAL A 399 -26.41 13.69 33.95
C VAL A 399 -25.23 13.90 34.89
N GLN A 400 -25.41 14.74 35.89
CA GLN A 400 -24.35 15.19 36.81
C GLN A 400 -24.63 14.90 38.30
N ASP A 401 -25.71 14.19 38.61
CA ASP A 401 -26.07 13.76 39.95
C ASP A 401 -26.73 12.39 39.96
N GLU A 402 -26.73 11.74 41.13
CA GLU A 402 -27.22 10.38 41.30
C GLU A 402 -28.72 10.21 41.02
N ASP A 403 -29.53 11.22 41.34
CA ASP A 403 -30.99 11.10 41.22
C ASP A 403 -31.37 11.10 39.73
N ALA A 404 -30.78 11.97 38.92
CA ALA A 404 -30.94 11.95 37.46
C ALA A 404 -30.45 10.61 36.86
N LEU A 405 -29.30 10.04 37.33
CA LEU A 405 -28.84 8.74 36.87
C LEU A 405 -29.83 7.62 37.21
N LYS A 406 -30.41 7.62 38.43
CA LYS A 406 -31.42 6.64 38.84
C LYS A 406 -32.71 6.75 38.00
N GLU A 407 -33.11 7.95 37.56
CA GLU A 407 -34.26 8.12 36.67
C GLU A 407 -34.01 7.47 35.29
N TRP A 408 -32.81 7.63 34.71
CA TRP A 408 -32.44 6.98 33.46
C TRP A 408 -32.36 5.44 33.60
N ILE A 409 -31.81 4.93 34.70
CA ILE A 409 -31.76 3.50 35.01
C ILE A 409 -33.18 2.95 35.13
N ALA A 410 -34.05 3.59 35.90
CA ALA A 410 -35.45 3.17 36.04
C ALA A 410 -36.22 3.20 34.71
N ALA A 411 -35.94 4.18 33.85
CA ALA A 411 -36.52 4.23 32.52
C ALA A 411 -36.06 3.06 31.64
N ALA A 412 -34.77 2.70 31.69
CA ALA A 412 -34.21 1.54 30.98
C ALA A 412 -34.83 0.23 31.45
N GLU A 413 -34.97 0.05 32.76
CA GLU A 413 -35.63 -1.13 33.37
C GLU A 413 -37.13 -1.22 32.98
N ALA A 414 -37.80 -0.07 32.96
CA ALA A 414 -39.23 -0.03 32.57
C ALA A 414 -39.47 -0.34 31.09
N VAL A 415 -38.55 0.07 30.21
CA VAL A 415 -38.64 -0.19 28.76
C VAL A 415 -38.12 -1.58 28.41
N GLY A 416 -37.18 -2.12 29.19
CA GLY A 416 -36.54 -3.42 28.94
C GLY A 416 -35.45 -3.37 27.83
N VAL A 417 -35.13 -2.18 27.30
CA VAL A 417 -34.10 -1.98 26.28
C VAL A 417 -33.40 -0.65 26.53
N VAL A 418 -32.07 -0.63 26.40
CA VAL A 418 -31.27 0.60 26.50
C VAL A 418 -30.17 0.58 25.45
N ALA A 419 -30.02 1.64 24.68
CA ALA A 419 -28.81 1.87 23.90
C ALA A 419 -27.70 2.33 24.85
N PHE A 420 -26.50 1.77 24.72
CA PHE A 420 -25.38 1.95 25.60
C PHE A 420 -24.08 2.12 24.81
N ASP A 421 -23.28 3.11 25.18
CA ASP A 421 -21.98 3.37 24.57
C ASP A 421 -21.01 3.98 25.58
N THR A 422 -19.71 3.67 25.50
CA THR A 422 -18.69 4.16 26.43
C THR A 422 -17.69 5.10 25.77
N GLU A 423 -17.36 6.19 26.45
CA GLU A 423 -16.28 7.08 26.09
C GLU A 423 -15.03 6.77 26.93
N THR A 424 -13.89 6.62 26.26
CA THR A 424 -12.69 6.07 26.89
C THR A 424 -11.42 6.80 26.49
N SER A 425 -10.34 6.59 27.27
CA SER A 425 -9.03 7.22 27.05
C SER A 425 -8.18 6.57 25.95
N SER A 426 -8.56 5.39 25.42
CA SER A 426 -7.76 4.61 24.45
C SER A 426 -8.66 3.74 23.56
N LEU A 427 -8.21 3.41 22.36
CA LEU A 427 -8.85 2.42 21.48
C LEU A 427 -8.56 0.96 21.88
N ASP A 428 -7.60 0.72 22.75
CA ASP A 428 -7.31 -0.60 23.33
C ASP A 428 -8.17 -0.81 24.58
N SER A 429 -9.24 -1.58 24.44
CA SER A 429 -10.20 -1.87 25.52
C SER A 429 -9.58 -2.49 26.78
N MET A 430 -8.41 -3.13 26.65
CA MET A 430 -7.70 -3.73 27.77
C MET A 430 -6.90 -2.72 28.60
N GLN A 431 -6.64 -1.52 28.04
CA GLN A 431 -5.89 -0.43 28.69
C GLN A 431 -6.73 0.84 28.86
N ALA A 432 -7.86 0.93 28.17
CA ALA A 432 -8.72 2.10 28.13
C ALA A 432 -9.38 2.39 29.50
N ASP A 433 -9.24 3.58 30.02
CA ASP A 433 -9.98 4.03 31.19
C ASP A 433 -11.31 4.64 30.77
N LEU A 434 -12.38 4.33 31.50
CA LEU A 434 -13.72 4.87 31.26
C LEU A 434 -13.74 6.36 31.63
N VAL A 435 -14.12 7.21 30.67
CA VAL A 435 -14.21 8.66 30.87
C VAL A 435 -15.66 9.11 31.05
N GLY A 436 -16.59 8.44 30.38
CA GLY A 436 -18.03 8.69 30.47
C GLY A 436 -18.80 7.62 29.72
N LEU A 437 -20.13 7.71 29.77
CA LEU A 437 -21.01 6.82 29.00
C LEU A 437 -22.29 7.53 28.56
N SER A 438 -22.92 7.03 27.53
CA SER A 438 -24.21 7.49 27.06
C SER A 438 -25.29 6.41 27.18
N LEU A 439 -26.52 6.83 27.46
CA LEU A 439 -27.72 6.00 27.52
C LEU A 439 -28.82 6.60 26.69
N SER A 440 -29.60 5.75 26.02
CA SER A 440 -30.83 6.13 25.34
C SER A 440 -31.87 5.00 25.48
N VAL A 441 -33.09 5.37 25.87
CA VAL A 441 -34.21 4.43 26.00
C VAL A 441 -35.30 4.67 24.96
N LYS A 442 -35.17 5.73 24.17
CA LYS A 442 -36.13 6.09 23.13
C LYS A 442 -35.47 6.96 22.08
N GLY A 443 -35.83 6.77 20.79
CA GLY A 443 -35.36 7.62 19.69
C GLY A 443 -35.63 9.11 19.95
N GLY A 444 -34.61 9.93 19.72
CA GLY A 444 -34.64 11.39 19.95
C GLY A 444 -34.36 11.83 21.39
N THR A 445 -34.08 10.91 22.33
CA THR A 445 -33.66 11.23 23.70
C THR A 445 -32.42 10.45 24.09
N ALA A 446 -31.42 11.10 24.66
CA ALA A 446 -30.23 10.45 25.19
C ALA A 446 -29.65 11.25 26.37
N CYS A 447 -28.87 10.60 27.22
CA CYS A 447 -28.07 11.28 28.20
C CYS A 447 -26.60 10.95 28.08
N TYR A 448 -25.77 11.84 28.60
CA TYR A 448 -24.37 11.61 28.81
C TYR A 448 -24.03 11.70 30.28
N VAL A 449 -23.30 10.71 30.80
CA VAL A 449 -22.85 10.64 32.21
C VAL A 449 -21.34 10.84 32.25
N PRO A 450 -20.83 12.02 32.58
CA PRO A 450 -19.40 12.26 32.73
C PRO A 450 -18.91 11.61 34.03
N LEU A 451 -17.77 10.88 33.98
CA LEU A 451 -17.24 10.09 35.10
C LEU A 451 -15.79 10.44 35.46
N ALA A 452 -14.92 10.62 34.49
CA ALA A 452 -13.50 10.88 34.71
C ALA A 452 -12.93 12.00 33.84
N HIS A 453 -13.74 13.02 33.54
CA HIS A 453 -13.29 14.22 32.81
C HIS A 453 -12.33 15.04 33.67
N VAL A 454 -11.27 15.53 33.05
CA VAL A 454 -10.29 16.45 33.65
C VAL A 454 -10.41 17.85 33.03
N ALA A 455 -10.02 18.89 33.75
CA ALA A 455 -9.99 20.24 33.22
C ALA A 455 -9.02 20.33 32.01
N ALA A 456 -9.42 21.00 30.95
CA ALA A 456 -8.54 21.23 29.80
C ALA A 456 -7.28 21.99 30.27
N GLY A 457 -6.10 21.37 30.21
CA GLY A 457 -4.82 21.98 30.60
C GLY A 457 -3.91 21.16 31.48
N GLY A 458 -4.18 19.88 31.71
CA GLY A 458 -3.19 18.93 32.21
C GLY A 458 -2.26 18.50 31.08
N ALA A 459 -1.12 19.17 30.93
CA ALA A 459 -0.10 18.76 29.96
C ALA A 459 0.42 17.37 30.32
N ALA A 460 0.39 16.45 29.35
CA ALA A 460 1.29 15.29 29.39
C ALA A 460 2.73 15.82 29.36
N GLU A 461 3.60 15.29 30.22
CA GLU A 461 5.01 15.68 30.28
C GLU A 461 5.67 15.46 28.90
N GLY A 462 6.00 16.57 28.20
CA GLY A 462 6.78 16.52 26.96
C GLY A 462 6.43 17.53 25.87
N GLU A 463 5.43 18.38 25.98
CA GLU A 463 5.14 19.43 25.00
C GLU A 463 5.78 20.76 25.38
N LEU A 464 6.55 21.33 24.43
CA LEU A 464 7.15 22.66 24.50
C LEU A 464 6.04 23.74 24.42
N ASP A 465 5.93 24.52 25.48
CA ASP A 465 5.10 25.72 25.58
C ASP A 465 5.60 26.80 24.56
N LEU A 466 4.87 26.92 23.45
CA LEU A 466 5.00 28.06 22.53
C LEU A 466 3.81 29.00 22.82
N GLY A 467 4.01 29.88 23.80
CA GLY A 467 3.02 30.84 24.24
C GLY A 467 2.27 31.53 23.11
N ASP A 468 0.95 31.44 23.14
CA ASP A 468 0.06 32.48 22.64
C ASP A 468 -1.32 32.45 23.35
N ASP A 469 -1.80 33.59 23.69
CA ASP A 469 -3.06 34.07 24.30
C ASP A 469 -4.06 33.01 24.84
N ALA A 470 -4.13 32.97 26.17
CA ALA A 470 -5.00 32.15 26.97
C ALA A 470 -6.51 32.41 26.74
N ALA A 471 -7.16 31.53 26.00
CA ALA A 471 -8.60 31.31 26.19
C ALA A 471 -8.84 30.75 27.60
N PRO A 472 -9.97 31.10 28.27
CA PRO A 472 -10.26 30.67 29.65
C PRO A 472 -10.31 29.14 29.70
N LYS A 473 -9.47 28.52 30.53
CA LYS A 473 -9.43 27.06 30.75
C LYS A 473 -10.81 26.62 31.23
N ALA A 474 -11.48 25.75 30.42
CA ALA A 474 -12.75 25.18 30.83
C ALA A 474 -12.52 24.28 32.04
N ALA A 475 -13.25 24.47 33.12
CA ALA A 475 -13.24 23.61 34.27
C ALA A 475 -13.85 22.25 33.89
N ALA A 476 -13.40 21.16 34.54
CA ALA A 476 -14.04 19.86 34.38
C ALA A 476 -15.54 19.97 34.73
N PRO A 477 -16.44 19.27 34.01
CA PRO A 477 -17.87 19.28 34.34
C PRO A 477 -18.08 18.71 35.75
N LYS A 478 -19.15 19.10 36.41
CA LYS A 478 -19.61 18.41 37.61
C LYS A 478 -19.92 16.96 37.20
N GLN A 479 -19.46 16.00 38.00
CA GLN A 479 -19.63 14.57 37.71
C GLN A 479 -20.03 13.83 38.98
N ILE A 480 -20.67 12.69 38.80
CA ILE A 480 -20.99 11.75 39.86
C ILE A 480 -19.68 11.10 40.31
N ASP A 481 -19.58 10.76 41.58
CA ASP A 481 -18.46 9.94 42.06
C ASP A 481 -18.39 8.63 41.25
N PHE A 482 -17.18 8.30 40.78
CA PHE A 482 -16.98 7.21 39.82
C PHE A 482 -17.49 5.86 40.36
N ASP A 483 -17.08 5.49 41.58
CA ASP A 483 -17.44 4.21 42.17
C ASP A 483 -18.96 4.15 42.45
N THR A 484 -19.55 5.29 42.82
CA THR A 484 -21.00 5.42 43.04
C THR A 484 -21.77 5.22 41.73
N ALA A 485 -21.32 5.83 40.63
CA ALA A 485 -21.98 5.67 39.31
C ALA A 485 -21.88 4.22 38.82
N ILE A 486 -20.72 3.59 38.94
CA ILE A 486 -20.51 2.17 38.58
C ILE A 486 -21.42 1.26 39.43
N ALA A 487 -21.54 1.51 40.70
CA ALA A 487 -22.41 0.73 41.60
C ALA A 487 -23.90 0.87 41.25
N LEU A 488 -24.35 2.06 40.81
CA LEU A 488 -25.72 2.30 40.37
C LEU A 488 -26.02 1.65 39.02
N LEU A 489 -25.11 1.70 38.08
CA LEU A 489 -25.27 1.16 36.71
C LEU A 489 -25.23 -0.35 36.67
N LYS A 490 -24.41 -0.97 37.52
CA LYS A 490 -24.16 -2.43 37.52
C LYS A 490 -25.44 -3.27 37.50
N PRO A 491 -26.44 -3.07 38.40
CA PRO A 491 -27.63 -3.91 38.41
C PRO A 491 -28.38 -3.91 37.07
N MET A 492 -28.56 -2.75 36.46
CA MET A 492 -29.28 -2.60 35.18
C MET A 492 -28.46 -3.22 34.02
N LEU A 493 -27.14 -3.01 34.00
CA LEU A 493 -26.27 -3.56 32.94
C LEU A 493 -26.15 -5.09 32.99
N GLU A 494 -26.33 -5.69 34.16
CA GLU A 494 -26.31 -7.15 34.37
C GLU A 494 -27.72 -7.76 34.39
N ASP A 495 -28.80 -6.96 34.33
CA ASP A 495 -30.18 -7.45 34.37
C ASP A 495 -30.54 -8.19 33.06
N PRO A 496 -30.92 -9.49 33.12
CA PRO A 496 -31.37 -10.23 31.94
C PRO A 496 -32.69 -9.70 31.37
N GLY A 497 -33.46 -8.91 32.10
CA GLY A 497 -34.70 -8.27 31.66
C GLY A 497 -34.48 -6.98 30.84
N VAL A 498 -33.27 -6.46 30.79
CA VAL A 498 -32.93 -5.26 30.05
C VAL A 498 -31.94 -5.62 28.94
N LEU A 499 -32.34 -5.48 27.68
CA LEU A 499 -31.48 -5.66 26.52
C LEU A 499 -30.58 -4.43 26.33
N LYS A 500 -29.26 -4.60 26.32
CA LYS A 500 -28.29 -3.54 25.98
C LYS A 500 -27.96 -3.60 24.50
N VAL A 501 -28.18 -2.51 23.79
CA VAL A 501 -27.93 -2.36 22.36
C VAL A 501 -26.76 -1.38 22.15
N GLY A 502 -25.73 -1.79 21.43
CA GLY A 502 -24.57 -0.93 21.17
C GLY A 502 -23.97 -1.17 19.80
N GLN A 503 -23.12 -0.26 19.36
CA GLN A 503 -22.34 -0.38 18.12
C GLN A 503 -20.95 -0.95 18.46
N ASN A 504 -20.60 -2.15 17.97
CA ASN A 504 -19.38 -2.85 18.39
C ASN A 504 -19.29 -3.04 19.91
N ILE A 505 -20.42 -3.38 20.51
CA ILE A 505 -20.63 -3.46 21.98
C ILE A 505 -19.60 -4.36 22.69
N LYS A 506 -18.91 -5.23 21.95
CA LYS A 506 -17.81 -6.04 22.46
C LYS A 506 -16.70 -5.20 23.11
N TYR A 507 -16.42 -4.01 22.54
CA TYR A 507 -15.46 -3.06 23.11
C TYR A 507 -15.93 -2.59 24.49
N ASP A 508 -17.18 -2.14 24.59
CA ASP A 508 -17.80 -1.63 25.81
C ASP A 508 -17.87 -2.71 26.89
N MET A 509 -18.24 -3.94 26.50
CA MET A 509 -18.23 -5.09 27.40
C MET A 509 -16.83 -5.34 28.01
N GLN A 510 -15.78 -5.23 27.22
CA GLN A 510 -14.40 -5.40 27.71
C GLN A 510 -13.96 -4.27 28.63
N VAL A 511 -14.33 -3.03 28.34
CA VAL A 511 -14.06 -1.88 29.21
C VAL A 511 -14.79 -2.05 30.53
N MET A 512 -16.10 -2.34 30.51
CA MET A 512 -16.92 -2.47 31.73
C MET A 512 -16.54 -3.69 32.58
N ALA A 513 -16.08 -4.79 31.97
CA ALA A 513 -15.56 -5.96 32.70
C ALA A 513 -14.36 -5.61 33.58
N ARG A 514 -13.54 -4.62 33.27
CA ARG A 514 -12.44 -4.13 34.10
C ARG A 514 -12.94 -3.48 35.40
N TYR A 515 -14.18 -2.97 35.40
CA TYR A 515 -14.87 -2.41 36.55
C TYR A 515 -15.82 -3.41 37.23
N GLY A 516 -15.71 -4.70 36.84
CA GLY A 516 -16.48 -5.79 37.45
C GLY A 516 -17.94 -5.84 37.02
N ILE A 517 -18.29 -5.32 35.85
CA ILE A 517 -19.65 -5.38 35.28
C ILE A 517 -19.64 -6.34 34.09
N GLU A 518 -20.51 -7.35 34.13
CA GLU A 518 -20.73 -8.31 33.03
C GLU A 518 -22.01 -7.92 32.27
N ILE A 519 -21.87 -7.15 31.17
CA ILE A 519 -23.01 -6.67 30.38
C ILE A 519 -23.68 -7.85 29.67
N ALA A 520 -24.94 -8.14 30.00
CA ALA A 520 -25.78 -9.17 29.34
C ALA A 520 -27.26 -8.94 29.66
N PRO A 521 -28.21 -9.28 28.72
CA PRO A 521 -27.99 -9.63 27.32
C PRO A 521 -27.64 -8.44 26.44
N VAL A 522 -27.05 -8.69 25.26
CA VAL A 522 -26.61 -7.64 24.33
C VAL A 522 -27.04 -7.91 22.90
N ASP A 523 -27.33 -6.84 22.17
CA ASP A 523 -27.40 -6.82 20.71
C ASP A 523 -26.37 -5.83 20.16
N ASP A 524 -25.64 -6.26 19.13
CA ASP A 524 -24.63 -5.46 18.48
C ASP A 524 -25.14 -4.97 17.13
N THR A 525 -25.36 -3.65 17.00
CA THR A 525 -25.88 -3.05 15.77
C THR A 525 -24.93 -3.23 14.59
N MET A 526 -23.61 -3.27 14.82
CA MET A 526 -22.61 -3.54 13.79
C MET A 526 -22.75 -4.99 13.28
N VAL A 527 -22.91 -5.97 14.18
CA VAL A 527 -23.08 -7.38 13.80
C VAL A 527 -24.43 -7.59 13.12
N LEU A 528 -25.51 -6.95 13.61
CA LEU A 528 -26.84 -7.03 12.99
C LEU A 528 -26.81 -6.44 11.57
N SER A 529 -26.18 -5.30 11.35
CA SER A 529 -25.98 -4.73 10.01
C SER A 529 -25.23 -5.71 9.10
N TYR A 530 -24.17 -6.33 9.63
CA TYR A 530 -23.36 -7.31 8.88
C TYR A 530 -24.12 -8.58 8.47
N VAL A 531 -25.18 -8.94 9.20
CA VAL A 531 -25.98 -10.13 8.92
C VAL A 531 -27.17 -9.82 8.00
N LEU A 532 -27.60 -8.55 7.96
CA LEU A 532 -28.76 -8.10 7.18
C LEU A 532 -28.39 -7.53 5.80
N GLU A 533 -27.12 -7.15 5.60
CA GLU A 533 -26.52 -6.73 4.33
C GLU A 533 -25.84 -7.91 3.61
#